data_66b65568eb223b0a2902602438eca972
#
_entry.id   66b65568eb223b0a2902602438eca972
#
_cell.length_a   1.000
_cell.length_b   1.000
_cell.length_c   1.000
_cell.angle_alpha   90.00
_cell.angle_beta   90.00
_cell.angle_gamma   90.00
#
_symmetry.space_group_name_H-M   'P 1'
#
loop_
_entity.id
_entity.type
_entity.pdbx_description
1 polymer ?
#
loop_
_entity_poly.entity_id
_entity_poly.type
_entity_poly.pdbx_seq_one_letter_code
_entity_poly.pdbx_strand_id
1 'polypeptide(L)'
;MATYIMLGRYSTEGIKEVSKERTKAVVDEIKKKGGKVDAMYATLGNYDLCFIVHFPGNAEAMKASVKIAKATGIGFRTLPAITAEEFDK
;
A
#
# COMPACT_ATOMS: atom_id res chain seq x y z
N MET A 1 1.89 -13.32 -9.45
CA MET A 1 2.30 -12.00 -8.98
C MET A 1 2.96 -12.09 -7.61
N ALA A 2 3.82 -11.15 -7.30
CA ALA A 2 4.47 -11.11 -5.99
C ALA A 2 3.57 -10.41 -4.97
N THR A 3 3.71 -10.81 -3.71
CA THR A 3 2.93 -10.25 -2.60
C THR A 3 3.73 -9.17 -1.88
N TYR A 4 3.05 -8.12 -1.48
CA TYR A 4 3.64 -7.03 -0.72
C TYR A 4 2.73 -6.63 0.43
N ILE A 5 3.36 -6.24 1.53
CA ILE A 5 2.66 -5.60 2.65
C ILE A 5 3.02 -4.13 2.61
N MET A 6 2.01 -3.27 2.47
CA MET A 6 2.19 -1.83 2.42
C MET A 6 1.75 -1.22 3.74
N LEU A 7 2.71 -0.64 4.46
CA LEU A 7 2.47 0.00 5.75
C LEU A 7 2.49 1.50 5.54
N GLY A 8 1.35 2.13 5.71
CA GLY A 8 1.16 3.53 5.41
C GLY A 8 1.08 4.42 6.63
N ARG A 9 1.61 5.63 6.50
CA ARG A 9 1.49 6.67 7.51
C ARG A 9 0.97 7.94 6.87
N TYR A 10 -0.02 8.55 7.50
CA TYR A 10 -0.49 9.86 7.10
C TYR A 10 0.52 10.92 7.52
N SER A 11 0.70 11.94 6.68
CA SER A 11 1.36 13.16 7.13
C SER A 11 0.43 13.88 8.12
N THR A 12 0.98 14.82 8.89
CA THR A 12 0.17 15.61 9.84
C THR A 12 -1.01 16.27 9.15
N GLU A 13 -0.82 16.79 7.95
CA GLU A 13 -1.90 17.40 7.18
C GLU A 13 -2.78 16.35 6.51
N GLY A 14 -2.17 15.25 6.07
CA GLY A 14 -2.87 14.18 5.39
C GLY A 14 -3.95 13.51 6.24
N ILE A 15 -3.73 13.41 7.55
CA ILE A 15 -4.72 12.77 8.43
C ILE A 15 -6.04 13.56 8.48
N LYS A 16 -5.99 14.85 8.22
CA LYS A 16 -7.19 15.71 8.22
C LYS A 16 -8.06 15.48 6.99
N GLU A 17 -7.51 14.83 5.98
CA GLU A 17 -8.19 14.61 4.71
C GLU A 17 -8.61 13.15 4.48
N VAL A 18 -8.75 12.39 5.57
CA VAL A 18 -9.20 11.00 5.48
C VAL A 18 -10.57 10.96 4.81
N SER A 19 -10.71 10.18 3.74
CA SER A 19 -11.94 10.08 2.98
C SER A 19 -11.99 8.78 2.17
N LYS A 20 -13.21 8.39 1.77
CA LYS A 20 -13.41 7.26 0.87
C LYS A 20 -12.79 7.52 -0.50
N GLU A 21 -12.85 8.76 -0.96
CA GLU A 21 -12.30 9.17 -2.26
C GLU A 21 -10.80 8.99 -2.30
N ARG A 22 -10.11 9.34 -1.22
CA ARG A 22 -8.67 9.17 -1.13
C ARG A 22 -8.27 7.69 -1.09
N THR A 23 -9.02 6.88 -0.34
CA THR A 23 -8.80 5.43 -0.30
C THR A 23 -8.99 4.84 -1.70
N LYS A 24 -10.04 5.26 -2.40
CA LYS A 24 -10.27 4.83 -3.77
C LYS A 24 -9.11 5.23 -4.69
N ALA A 25 -8.58 6.43 -4.51
CA ALA A 25 -7.45 6.90 -5.31
C ALA A 25 -6.21 5.99 -5.10
N VAL A 26 -5.97 5.55 -3.87
CA VAL A 26 -4.89 4.59 -3.58
C VAL A 26 -5.10 3.29 -4.33
N VAL A 27 -6.30 2.72 -4.24
CA VAL A 27 -6.65 1.47 -4.92
C VAL A 27 -6.49 1.61 -6.44
N ASP A 28 -6.95 2.72 -6.99
CA ASP A 28 -6.85 2.98 -8.43
C ASP A 28 -5.41 3.05 -8.89
N GLU A 29 -4.52 3.67 -8.12
CA GLU A 29 -3.09 3.72 -8.46
C GLU A 29 -2.45 2.33 -8.45
N ILE A 30 -2.83 1.48 -7.48
CA ILE A 30 -2.36 0.11 -7.43
C ILE A 30 -2.79 -0.65 -8.67
N LYS A 31 -4.06 -0.52 -9.06
CA LYS A 31 -4.59 -1.18 -10.25
C LYS A 31 -3.94 -0.68 -11.53
N LYS A 32 -3.65 0.61 -11.63
CA LYS A 32 -2.97 1.18 -12.80
C LYS A 32 -1.58 0.59 -13.03
N LYS A 33 -0.93 0.14 -11.98
CA LYS A 33 0.39 -0.51 -12.07
C LYS A 33 0.28 -2.03 -12.20
N GLY A 34 -0.90 -2.54 -12.54
CA GLY A 34 -1.12 -3.97 -12.72
C GLY A 34 -1.26 -4.73 -11.40
N GLY A 35 -1.48 -4.02 -10.31
CA GLY A 35 -1.61 -4.61 -8.99
C GLY A 35 -3.04 -4.99 -8.62
N LYS A 36 -3.13 -5.73 -7.53
CA LYS A 36 -4.40 -6.19 -6.97
C LYS A 36 -4.36 -6.02 -5.46
N VAL A 37 -5.44 -5.52 -4.87
CA VAL A 37 -5.56 -5.37 -3.42
C VAL A 37 -6.29 -6.57 -2.85
N ASP A 38 -5.65 -7.30 -1.93
CA ASP A 38 -6.24 -8.43 -1.24
C ASP A 38 -6.97 -8.00 0.02
N ALA A 39 -6.35 -7.11 0.80
CA ALA A 39 -6.92 -6.67 2.07
C ALA A 39 -6.42 -5.27 2.40
N MET A 40 -7.24 -4.51 3.08
CA MET A 40 -6.93 -3.15 3.52
C MET A 40 -7.42 -2.99 4.95
N TYR A 41 -6.52 -2.50 5.82
CA TYR A 41 -6.85 -2.26 7.23
C TYR A 41 -6.41 -0.87 7.63
N ALA A 42 -7.20 -0.23 8.49
CA ALA A 42 -6.78 0.94 9.23
C ALA A 42 -6.26 0.46 10.59
N THR A 43 -5.17 1.03 11.05
CA THR A 43 -4.50 0.58 12.27
C THR A 43 -4.20 1.75 13.21
N LEU A 44 -3.83 1.42 14.43
CA LEU A 44 -3.31 2.37 15.43
C LEU A 44 -1.85 2.02 15.71
N GLY A 45 -1.09 3.00 16.14
CA GLY A 45 0.31 2.81 16.53
C GLY A 45 1.26 3.47 15.54
N ASN A 46 2.32 2.77 15.19
CA ASN A 46 3.35 3.32 14.31
C ASN A 46 2.89 3.51 12.87
N TYR A 47 1.86 2.79 12.46
CA TYR A 47 1.29 2.89 11.11
C TYR A 47 -0.20 3.13 11.20
N ASP A 48 -0.73 3.82 10.21
CA ASP A 48 -2.14 4.16 10.12
C ASP A 48 -2.90 3.20 9.20
N LEU A 49 -2.19 2.62 8.23
CA LEU A 49 -2.78 1.73 7.23
C LEU A 49 -1.90 0.49 7.03
N CYS A 50 -2.55 -0.63 6.76
CA CYS A 50 -1.86 -1.87 6.39
C CYS A 50 -2.63 -2.52 5.24
N PHE A 51 -1.97 -2.62 4.08
CA PHE A 51 -2.56 -3.24 2.90
C PHE A 51 -1.79 -4.49 2.54
N ILE A 52 -2.51 -5.52 2.10
CA ILE A 52 -1.92 -6.70 1.50
C ILE A 52 -2.26 -6.65 0.02
N VAL A 53 -1.23 -6.57 -0.82
CA VAL A 53 -1.40 -6.34 -2.25
C VAL A 53 -0.51 -7.26 -3.06
N HIS A 54 -0.82 -7.37 -4.34
CA HIS A 54 0.00 -8.10 -5.30
C HIS A 54 0.37 -7.19 -6.45
N PHE A 55 1.61 -7.27 -6.92
CA PHE A 55 2.09 -6.56 -8.10
C PHE A 55 2.85 -7.54 -9.00
N PRO A 56 3.00 -7.21 -10.29
CA PRO A 56 3.83 -8.03 -11.19
C PRO A 56 5.28 -8.14 -10.70
N GLY A 57 5.80 -7.09 -10.10
CA GLY A 57 7.16 -7.10 -9.57
C GLY A 57 7.49 -5.85 -8.78
N ASN A 58 8.74 -5.75 -8.35
CA ASN A 58 9.21 -4.65 -7.51
C ASN A 58 9.10 -3.27 -8.19
N ALA A 59 9.34 -3.21 -9.49
CA ALA A 59 9.28 -1.94 -10.22
C ALA A 59 7.88 -1.32 -10.11
N GLU A 60 6.85 -2.12 -10.36
CA GLU A 60 5.47 -1.67 -10.29
C GLU A 60 5.08 -1.29 -8.86
N ALA A 61 5.50 -2.08 -7.88
CA ALA A 61 5.24 -1.81 -6.47
C ALA A 61 5.86 -0.49 -6.03
N MET A 62 7.12 -0.25 -6.41
CA MET A 62 7.83 0.97 -6.06
C MET A 62 7.21 2.19 -6.71
N LYS A 63 6.87 2.09 -8.00
CA LYS A 63 6.25 3.19 -8.74
C LYS A 63 4.88 3.55 -8.16
N ALA A 64 4.08 2.54 -7.80
CA ALA A 64 2.78 2.76 -7.17
C ALA A 64 2.94 3.48 -5.84
N SER A 65 3.89 3.04 -5.01
CA SER A 65 4.13 3.64 -3.69
C SER A 65 4.49 5.12 -3.79
N VAL A 66 5.38 5.47 -4.72
CA VAL A 66 5.79 6.86 -4.94
C VAL A 66 4.64 7.71 -5.47
N LYS A 67 3.90 7.17 -6.43
CA LYS A 67 2.75 7.88 -7.03
C LYS A 67 1.68 8.18 -5.99
N ILE A 68 1.38 7.21 -5.15
CA ILE A 68 0.41 7.36 -4.07
C ILE A 68 0.87 8.44 -3.09
N ALA A 69 2.14 8.43 -2.70
CA ALA A 69 2.68 9.42 -1.78
C ALA A 69 2.54 10.84 -2.36
N LYS A 70 2.83 11.01 -3.64
CA LYS A 70 2.69 12.31 -4.32
C LYS A 70 1.23 12.76 -4.42
N ALA A 71 0.32 11.85 -4.68
CA ALA A 71 -1.08 12.18 -4.90
C ALA A 71 -1.87 12.38 -3.61
N THR A 72 -1.53 11.67 -2.54
CA THR A 72 -2.36 11.60 -1.34
C THR A 72 -1.67 12.08 -0.06
N GLY A 73 -0.35 12.23 -0.07
CA GLY A 73 0.41 12.53 1.14
C GLY A 73 0.57 11.32 2.07
N ILE A 74 0.20 10.13 1.63
CA ILE A 74 0.37 8.91 2.43
C ILE A 74 1.69 8.26 2.04
N GLY A 75 2.65 8.22 2.98
CA GLY A 75 3.91 7.52 2.75
C GLY A 75 3.77 6.05 3.09
N PHE A 76 4.15 5.18 2.17
CA PHE A 76 4.11 3.74 2.37
C PHE A 76 5.50 3.12 2.46
N ARG A 77 5.65 2.18 3.39
CA ARG A 77 6.74 1.22 3.35
C ARG A 77 6.17 -0.02 2.68
N THR A 78 6.75 -0.40 1.56
CA THR A 78 6.26 -1.50 0.74
C THR A 78 7.25 -2.66 0.87
N LEU A 79 6.82 -3.71 1.54
CA LEU A 79 7.66 -4.84 1.91
C LEU A 79 7.33 -6.05 1.05
N PRO A 80 8.30 -6.61 0.30
CA PRO A 80 8.08 -7.90 -0.35
C PRO A 80 7.79 -8.95 0.71
N ALA A 81 6.83 -9.82 0.45
CA ALA A 81 6.39 -10.82 1.42
C ALA A 81 6.13 -12.15 0.76
N ILE A 82 6.44 -13.22 1.48
CA ILE A 82 6.01 -14.58 1.14
C ILE A 82 5.33 -15.15 2.38
N THR A 83 4.56 -16.23 2.21
CA THR A 83 3.94 -16.87 3.35
C THR A 83 4.99 -17.51 4.26
N ALA A 84 4.67 -17.65 5.53
CA ALA A 84 5.55 -18.35 6.46
C ALA A 84 5.80 -19.80 5.99
N GLU A 85 4.77 -20.45 5.46
CA GLU A 85 4.89 -21.80 4.93
C GLU A 85 5.92 -21.88 3.80
N GLU A 86 5.89 -20.92 2.88
CA GLU A 86 6.85 -20.88 1.78
C GLU A 86 8.26 -20.57 2.28
N PHE A 87 8.36 -19.67 3.25
CA PHE A 87 9.63 -19.29 3.87
C PHE A 87 10.30 -20.46 4.57
N ASP A 88 9.50 -21.32 5.20
CA ASP A 88 9.98 -22.45 6.01
C ASP A 88 10.40 -23.69 5.21
N LYS A 89 10.19 -23.70 3.90
CA LYS A 89 10.58 -24.83 3.04
C LYS A 89 12.08 -25.00 2.90
#